data_b61c0074bf8fd539cf618f029852f625
#
_entry.id   b61c0074bf8fd539cf618f029852f625
#
_cell.length_a   1.000
_cell.length_b   1.000
_cell.length_c   1.000
_cell.angle_alpha   90.00
_cell.angle_beta   90.00
_cell.angle_gamma   90.00
#
_symmetry.space_group_name_H-M   'P 1'
#
loop_
_entity.id
_entity.type
_entity.pdbx_description
1 polymer ?
#
loop_
_entity_poly.entity_id
_entity_poly.type
_entity_poly.pdbx_seq_one_letter_code
_entity_poly.pdbx_strand_id
1 'polypeptide(L)'
;MARTATRTAKPSLVERRSIDYIPDAERHGSLRSQFTLWFGANLQITAVVVGALAVVLGGDVFWSVIGLLIGQLLGGVVMALHGAQGPQLGLPQMISSRVQFGVYGAIIPLVLVCVMYVGFSAGGTVLAGQAISELLNVGNTSAILIFAAIVILLAGLGYRTIHAMGRVASVVGTLAFLYLFASLLHGHAWATLAANRHFTPASFLLAVSLSASWQIAYGPYVADYSRYLPKSTSPLKTFFAVFSGTVVGAQVAMTFGVFAAALAGDRFAGHEVAFVVGLGATGAIAGILYLTIALGKLTITTLNAYGSVMSVAAIITGIGQRREISGRTRIAFVILTVSVSSAIALAGQHAFLKAFSSFLLFLLIFFTPWSAINLVDYYCVTRERYDVPALFDANGRYGRWNSVGITIYVLGVLVQMPFVATGFYTGPWVDRLGGVDISWIVGIVVPGALYYFATRFARSNAPEQMILPEAAGGIEAR
;
A
#
# COMPACT_ATOMS: atom_id res chain seq x y z
N MET A 1 34.26 23.85 35.62
CA MET A 1 33.91 22.85 34.59
C MET A 1 32.61 22.16 34.93
N ALA A 2 31.48 22.68 34.44
CA ALA A 2 30.15 22.14 34.68
C ALA A 2 29.81 21.20 33.50
N ARG A 3 29.71 19.90 33.76
CA ARG A 3 29.21 18.90 32.82
C ARG A 3 27.69 19.13 32.64
N THR A 4 27.29 19.70 31.54
CA THR A 4 25.90 19.75 31.09
C THR A 4 25.50 18.31 30.71
N ALA A 5 24.77 17.64 31.60
CA ALA A 5 24.17 16.36 31.34
C ALA A 5 23.09 16.54 30.25
N THR A 6 23.33 16.07 29.06
CA THR A 6 22.32 15.92 28.01
C THR A 6 21.20 15.02 28.54
N ARG A 7 20.07 15.61 28.89
CA ARG A 7 18.84 14.93 29.23
C ARG A 7 18.39 14.17 27.96
N THR A 8 18.63 12.88 27.89
CA THR A 8 17.98 12.02 26.92
C THR A 8 16.48 12.10 27.13
N ALA A 9 15.81 12.78 26.22
CA ALA A 9 14.35 12.89 26.24
C ALA A 9 13.76 11.48 26.17
N LYS A 10 12.93 11.09 27.14
CA LYS A 10 12.16 9.85 27.11
C LYS A 10 11.38 9.79 25.79
N PRO A 11 11.36 8.66 25.08
CA PRO A 11 10.60 8.52 23.85
C PRO A 11 9.14 8.85 24.12
N SER A 12 8.60 9.85 23.43
CA SER A 12 7.21 10.26 23.59
C SER A 12 6.28 9.17 23.05
N LEU A 13 5.20 8.92 23.78
CA LEU A 13 4.20 7.89 23.49
C LEU A 13 3.33 8.20 22.25
N VAL A 14 3.45 9.39 21.68
CA VAL A 14 2.73 9.86 20.50
C VAL A 14 3.76 10.24 19.45
N GLU A 15 3.55 9.80 18.20
CA GLU A 15 4.36 10.25 17.06
C GLU A 15 4.21 11.78 16.94
N ARG A 16 5.33 12.48 17.16
CA ARG A 16 5.35 13.95 17.14
C ARG A 16 5.50 14.53 15.73
N ARG A 17 5.94 13.69 14.76
CA ARG A 17 6.28 14.12 13.39
C ARG A 17 5.47 13.37 12.35
N SER A 18 4.18 13.60 12.34
CA SER A 18 3.27 12.89 11.45
C SER A 18 3.50 13.20 9.97
N ILE A 19 3.59 14.49 9.62
CA ILE A 19 3.82 14.97 8.24
C ILE A 19 5.16 15.71 8.09
N ASP A 20 5.86 15.96 9.20
CA ASP A 20 7.07 16.77 9.25
C ASP A 20 8.31 15.95 8.87
N TYR A 21 9.38 16.71 8.56
CA TYR A 21 10.72 16.16 8.39
C TYR A 21 11.24 15.53 9.68
N ILE A 22 11.89 14.36 9.57
CA ILE A 22 12.55 13.67 10.68
C ILE A 22 14.04 13.99 10.65
N PRO A 23 14.58 14.73 11.65
CA PRO A 23 16.01 14.97 11.79
C PRO A 23 16.79 13.67 11.92
N ASP A 24 18.04 13.65 11.41
CA ASP A 24 18.85 12.42 11.41
C ASP A 24 19.10 11.87 12.82
N ALA A 25 19.22 12.75 13.81
CA ALA A 25 19.39 12.38 15.22
C ALA A 25 18.18 11.61 15.82
N GLU A 26 16.98 11.71 15.21
CA GLU A 26 15.78 11.00 15.64
C GLU A 26 15.56 9.69 14.86
N ARG A 27 16.38 9.41 13.85
CA ARG A 27 16.26 8.23 12.99
C ARG A 27 16.92 7.01 13.63
N HIS A 28 16.25 5.88 13.61
CA HIS A 28 16.66 4.68 14.36
C HIS A 28 16.40 3.36 13.62
N GLY A 29 15.93 3.42 12.37
CA GLY A 29 15.62 2.24 11.56
C GLY A 29 16.85 1.49 11.09
N SER A 30 16.68 0.25 10.63
CA SER A 30 17.73 -0.58 10.03
C SER A 30 17.24 -1.23 8.73
N LEU A 31 18.17 -1.65 7.86
CA LEU A 31 17.82 -2.36 6.62
C LEU A 31 17.10 -3.68 6.91
N ARG A 32 17.50 -4.38 7.99
CA ARG A 32 16.79 -5.60 8.42
C ARG A 32 15.36 -5.33 8.80
N SER A 33 15.08 -4.20 9.48
CA SER A 33 13.71 -3.82 9.83
C SER A 33 12.86 -3.49 8.60
N GLN A 34 13.43 -2.95 7.53
CA GLN A 34 12.70 -2.74 6.26
C GLN A 34 12.36 -4.06 5.59
N PHE A 35 13.30 -4.99 5.50
CA PHE A 35 13.04 -6.32 4.95
C PHE A 35 11.93 -7.04 5.74
N THR A 36 12.07 -7.14 7.05
CA THR A 36 11.11 -7.88 7.90
C THR A 36 9.73 -7.22 7.94
N LEU A 37 9.67 -5.88 7.89
CA LEU A 37 8.43 -5.14 7.78
C LEU A 37 7.67 -5.52 6.51
N TRP A 38 8.31 -5.40 5.34
CA TRP A 38 7.64 -5.62 4.07
C TRP A 38 7.40 -7.10 3.78
N PHE A 39 8.27 -7.99 4.25
CA PHE A 39 8.01 -9.42 4.25
C PHE A 39 6.75 -9.76 5.07
N GLY A 40 6.69 -9.32 6.33
CA GLY A 40 5.56 -9.61 7.22
C GLY A 40 4.26 -8.93 6.81
N ALA A 41 4.32 -7.70 6.27
CA ALA A 41 3.14 -6.98 5.79
C ALA A 41 2.42 -7.71 4.65
N ASN A 42 3.13 -8.53 3.90
CA ASN A 42 2.59 -9.32 2.80
C ASN A 42 2.09 -10.71 3.21
N LEU A 43 2.51 -11.24 4.36
CA LEU A 43 2.03 -12.54 4.88
C LEU A 43 0.66 -12.38 5.56
N GLN A 44 -0.37 -12.11 4.77
CA GLN A 44 -1.72 -11.87 5.26
C GLN A 44 -2.78 -12.40 4.31
N ILE A 45 -3.95 -12.69 4.84
CA ILE A 45 -5.08 -13.28 4.09
C ILE A 45 -5.47 -12.46 2.85
N THR A 46 -5.33 -11.13 2.84
CA THR A 46 -5.65 -10.31 1.66
C THR A 46 -4.69 -10.60 0.51
N ALA A 47 -3.39 -10.81 0.77
CA ALA A 47 -2.43 -11.20 -0.26
C ALA A 47 -2.72 -12.62 -0.79
N VAL A 48 -3.14 -13.54 0.09
CA VAL A 48 -3.64 -14.86 -0.31
C VAL A 48 -4.80 -14.72 -1.29
N VAL A 49 -5.77 -13.87 -0.98
CA VAL A 49 -6.92 -13.62 -1.88
C VAL A 49 -6.48 -13.03 -3.21
N VAL A 50 -5.51 -12.11 -3.25
CA VAL A 50 -4.99 -11.58 -4.52
C VAL A 50 -4.40 -12.70 -5.39
N GLY A 51 -3.67 -13.63 -4.79
CA GLY A 51 -3.18 -14.82 -5.50
C GLY A 51 -4.31 -15.70 -6.01
N ALA A 52 -5.33 -15.94 -5.18
CA ALA A 52 -6.50 -16.72 -5.54
C ALA A 52 -7.28 -16.12 -6.73
N LEU A 53 -7.36 -14.78 -6.81
CA LEU A 53 -8.01 -14.09 -7.94
C LEU A 53 -7.45 -14.50 -9.30
N ALA A 54 -6.14 -14.76 -9.40
CA ALA A 54 -5.53 -15.19 -10.67
C ALA A 54 -6.14 -16.50 -11.21
N VAL A 55 -6.52 -17.42 -10.32
CA VAL A 55 -7.17 -18.70 -10.69
C VAL A 55 -8.68 -18.53 -10.82
N VAL A 56 -9.33 -17.87 -9.86
CA VAL A 56 -10.79 -17.65 -9.86
C VAL A 56 -11.25 -16.91 -11.12
N LEU A 57 -10.38 -16.04 -11.65
CA LEU A 57 -10.66 -15.25 -12.87
C LEU A 57 -10.15 -15.94 -14.16
N GLY A 58 -9.89 -17.25 -14.12
CA GLY A 58 -9.68 -18.10 -15.28
C GLY A 58 -8.25 -18.48 -15.61
N GLY A 59 -7.28 -18.20 -14.73
CA GLY A 59 -5.91 -18.67 -14.88
C GLY A 59 -5.71 -20.10 -14.39
N ASP A 60 -4.75 -20.82 -14.96
CA ASP A 60 -4.25 -22.06 -14.39
C ASP A 60 -3.20 -21.81 -13.29
N VAL A 61 -2.88 -22.84 -12.52
CA VAL A 61 -1.94 -22.74 -11.39
C VAL A 61 -0.55 -22.29 -11.82
N PHE A 62 0.00 -22.91 -12.87
CA PHE A 62 1.38 -22.66 -13.29
C PHE A 62 1.58 -21.25 -13.81
N TRP A 63 0.75 -20.84 -14.78
CA TRP A 63 0.88 -19.51 -15.39
C TRP A 63 0.44 -18.40 -14.47
N SER A 64 -0.50 -18.67 -13.54
CA SER A 64 -0.84 -17.71 -12.48
C SER A 64 0.33 -17.44 -11.55
N VAL A 65 1.05 -18.47 -11.07
CA VAL A 65 2.24 -18.27 -10.22
C VAL A 65 3.33 -17.48 -10.95
N ILE A 66 3.59 -17.79 -12.23
CA ILE A 66 4.58 -17.06 -13.03
C ILE A 66 4.13 -15.62 -13.31
N GLY A 67 2.88 -15.40 -13.67
CA GLY A 67 2.32 -14.05 -13.89
C GLY A 67 2.39 -13.19 -12.63
N LEU A 68 1.99 -13.76 -11.48
CA LEU A 68 2.11 -13.08 -10.19
C LEU A 68 3.57 -12.73 -9.87
N LEU A 69 4.53 -13.64 -10.11
CA LEU A 69 5.95 -13.35 -9.88
C LEU A 69 6.44 -12.19 -10.75
N ILE A 70 6.10 -12.16 -12.03
CA ILE A 70 6.49 -11.08 -12.94
C ILE A 70 5.91 -9.75 -12.45
N GLY A 71 4.62 -9.71 -12.08
CA GLY A 71 4.00 -8.50 -11.56
C GLY A 71 4.60 -8.05 -10.23
N GLN A 72 4.95 -9.00 -9.34
CA GLN A 72 5.67 -8.70 -8.10
C GLN A 72 7.05 -8.07 -8.36
N LEU A 73 7.80 -8.60 -9.32
CA LEU A 73 9.10 -8.05 -9.69
C LEU A 73 8.95 -6.64 -10.24
N LEU A 74 8.06 -6.43 -11.21
CA LEU A 74 7.85 -5.13 -11.86
C LEU A 74 7.30 -4.07 -10.88
N GLY A 75 6.22 -4.39 -10.18
CA GLY A 75 5.63 -3.48 -9.19
C GLY A 75 6.54 -3.27 -7.98
N GLY A 76 7.27 -4.32 -7.56
CA GLY A 76 8.26 -4.25 -6.48
C GLY A 76 9.41 -3.32 -6.77
N VAL A 77 9.87 -3.22 -8.02
CA VAL A 77 10.85 -2.20 -8.45
C VAL A 77 10.29 -0.80 -8.23
N VAL A 78 9.06 -0.54 -8.68
CA VAL A 78 8.41 0.77 -8.49
C VAL A 78 8.28 1.11 -7.01
N MET A 79 7.77 0.20 -6.19
CA MET A 79 7.67 0.39 -4.74
C MET A 79 9.03 0.65 -4.09
N ALA A 80 10.05 -0.15 -4.41
CA ALA A 80 11.37 -0.04 -3.80
C ALA A 80 12.11 1.25 -4.19
N LEU A 81 11.90 1.75 -5.41
CA LEU A 81 12.42 3.06 -5.83
C LEU A 81 11.80 4.20 -5.00
N HIS A 82 10.50 4.15 -4.71
CA HIS A 82 9.88 5.09 -3.77
C HIS A 82 10.46 4.92 -2.35
N GLY A 83 10.63 3.68 -1.89
CA GLY A 83 11.20 3.39 -0.58
C GLY A 83 12.63 3.91 -0.40
N ALA A 84 13.43 3.90 -1.46
CA ALA A 84 14.80 4.41 -1.44
C ALA A 84 14.90 5.94 -1.25
N GLN A 85 13.84 6.70 -1.54
CA GLN A 85 13.76 8.14 -1.30
C GLN A 85 13.69 8.49 0.18
N GLY A 86 13.09 7.63 1.01
CA GLY A 86 12.77 7.91 2.41
C GLY A 86 13.97 8.37 3.25
N PRO A 87 15.11 7.64 3.29
CA PRO A 87 16.28 8.04 4.06
C PRO A 87 16.87 9.39 3.62
N GLN A 88 16.80 9.70 2.33
CA GLN A 88 17.34 10.93 1.77
C GLN A 88 16.46 12.14 2.10
N LEU A 89 15.15 11.99 1.96
CA LEU A 89 14.19 13.07 2.17
C LEU A 89 13.77 13.25 3.62
N GLY A 90 13.70 12.17 4.42
CA GLY A 90 13.19 12.23 5.80
C GLY A 90 11.73 12.64 5.92
N LEU A 91 10.95 12.50 4.84
CA LEU A 91 9.56 12.94 4.71
C LEU A 91 8.63 11.77 4.41
N PRO A 92 7.32 11.88 4.75
CA PRO A 92 6.32 10.98 4.20
C PRO A 92 6.27 11.05 2.69
N GLN A 93 6.00 9.90 2.04
CA GLN A 93 6.04 9.79 0.58
C GLN A 93 5.18 10.85 -0.12
N MET A 94 3.95 11.05 0.34
CA MET A 94 3.01 11.94 -0.34
C MET A 94 3.35 13.43 -0.21
N ILE A 95 4.15 13.82 0.78
CA ILE A 95 4.63 15.20 0.89
C ILE A 95 5.60 15.52 -0.26
N SER A 96 6.41 14.56 -0.71
CA SER A 96 7.30 14.74 -1.86
C SER A 96 6.55 15.05 -3.16
N SER A 97 5.29 14.62 -3.29
CA SER A 97 4.44 14.92 -4.45
C SER A 97 4.20 16.43 -4.68
N ARG A 98 4.43 17.25 -3.66
CA ARG A 98 4.34 18.72 -3.79
C ARG A 98 5.38 19.30 -4.76
N VAL A 99 6.48 18.58 -5.02
CA VAL A 99 7.47 18.97 -6.05
C VAL A 99 6.84 18.91 -7.43
N GLN A 100 6.16 17.82 -7.74
CA GLN A 100 5.61 17.55 -9.08
C GLN A 100 4.28 18.25 -9.32
N PHE A 101 3.47 18.45 -8.28
CA PHE A 101 2.08 18.95 -8.42
C PHE A 101 1.86 20.35 -7.84
N GLY A 102 2.82 20.88 -7.10
CA GLY A 102 2.64 22.06 -6.25
C GLY A 102 1.96 21.72 -4.92
N VAL A 103 2.01 22.63 -3.95
CA VAL A 103 1.51 22.40 -2.59
C VAL A 103 0.01 22.05 -2.57
N TYR A 104 -0.80 22.76 -3.37
CA TYR A 104 -2.24 22.49 -3.50
C TYR A 104 -2.53 21.38 -4.50
N GLY A 105 -1.77 21.28 -5.60
CA GLY A 105 -1.98 20.25 -6.59
C GLY A 105 -1.74 18.82 -6.06
N ALA A 106 -0.89 18.67 -5.05
CA ALA A 106 -0.67 17.40 -4.36
C ALA A 106 -1.93 16.85 -3.64
N ILE A 107 -3.01 17.63 -3.52
CA ILE A 107 -4.30 17.17 -3.01
C ILE A 107 -4.83 16.03 -3.90
N ILE A 108 -4.62 16.10 -5.22
CA ILE A 108 -5.11 15.08 -6.16
C ILE A 108 -4.59 13.68 -5.78
N PRO A 109 -3.28 13.41 -5.73
CA PRO A 109 -2.80 12.10 -5.30
C PRO A 109 -3.09 11.78 -3.83
N LEU A 110 -3.18 12.77 -2.93
CA LEU A 110 -3.56 12.56 -1.53
C LEU A 110 -5.00 12.05 -1.37
N VAL A 111 -5.94 12.54 -2.16
CA VAL A 111 -7.33 12.03 -2.17
C VAL A 111 -7.35 10.58 -2.65
N LEU A 112 -6.58 10.24 -3.68
CA LEU A 112 -6.47 8.86 -4.16
C LEU A 112 -5.89 7.91 -3.10
N VAL A 113 -4.95 8.37 -2.29
CA VAL A 113 -4.41 7.61 -1.15
C VAL A 113 -5.49 7.39 -0.09
N CYS A 114 -6.36 8.37 0.17
CA CYS A 114 -7.52 8.17 1.05
C CYS A 114 -8.47 7.10 0.49
N VAL A 115 -8.77 7.13 -0.81
CA VAL A 115 -9.58 6.10 -1.49
C VAL A 115 -8.93 4.73 -1.37
N MET A 116 -7.62 4.64 -1.56
CA MET A 116 -6.84 3.41 -1.38
C MET A 116 -6.99 2.84 0.03
N TYR A 117 -6.80 3.65 1.06
CA TYR A 117 -6.95 3.20 2.46
C TYR A 117 -8.37 2.73 2.77
N VAL A 118 -9.38 3.44 2.28
CA VAL A 118 -10.80 3.06 2.42
C VAL A 118 -11.08 1.71 1.74
N GLY A 119 -10.61 1.52 0.50
CA GLY A 119 -10.83 0.28 -0.24
C GLY A 119 -10.13 -0.93 0.37
N PHE A 120 -8.84 -0.79 0.80
CA PHE A 120 -8.16 -1.87 1.52
C PHE A 120 -8.78 -2.15 2.89
N SER A 121 -9.30 -1.12 3.58
CA SER A 121 -10.06 -1.31 4.82
C SER A 121 -11.36 -2.06 4.56
N ALA A 122 -12.10 -1.74 3.50
CA ALA A 122 -13.32 -2.44 3.13
C ALA A 122 -13.04 -3.93 2.83
N GLY A 123 -12.05 -4.23 1.97
CA GLY A 123 -11.65 -5.61 1.70
C GLY A 123 -11.18 -6.36 2.94
N GLY A 124 -10.39 -5.69 3.80
CA GLY A 124 -9.97 -6.24 5.09
C GLY A 124 -11.13 -6.51 6.03
N THR A 125 -12.16 -5.66 6.03
CA THR A 125 -13.38 -5.79 6.84
C THR A 125 -14.25 -6.98 6.39
N VAL A 126 -14.35 -7.25 5.09
CA VAL A 126 -15.03 -8.46 4.58
C VAL A 126 -14.35 -9.72 5.09
N LEU A 127 -13.02 -9.82 4.94
CA LEU A 127 -12.26 -11.00 5.37
C LEU A 127 -12.22 -11.16 6.90
N ALA A 128 -12.19 -10.08 7.65
CA ALA A 128 -12.33 -10.12 9.11
C ALA A 128 -13.74 -10.54 9.52
N GLY A 129 -14.75 -10.07 8.79
CA GLY A 129 -16.15 -10.49 8.98
C GLY A 129 -16.29 -11.99 8.81
N GLN A 130 -15.73 -12.59 7.74
CA GLN A 130 -15.74 -14.04 7.55
C GLN A 130 -15.05 -14.78 8.73
N ALA A 131 -13.87 -14.29 9.17
CA ALA A 131 -13.18 -14.91 10.31
C ALA A 131 -13.99 -14.86 11.61
N ILE A 132 -14.64 -13.72 11.90
CA ILE A 132 -15.47 -13.52 13.09
C ILE A 132 -16.78 -14.31 12.98
N SER A 133 -17.37 -14.39 11.79
CA SER A 133 -18.56 -15.18 11.51
C SER A 133 -18.35 -16.65 11.88
N GLU A 134 -17.25 -17.24 11.43
CA GLU A 134 -16.88 -18.62 11.76
C GLU A 134 -16.53 -18.80 13.24
N LEU A 135 -15.82 -17.82 13.84
CA LEU A 135 -15.40 -17.89 15.24
C LEU A 135 -16.58 -17.79 16.22
N LEU A 136 -17.55 -16.92 15.94
CA LEU A 136 -18.70 -16.65 16.84
C LEU A 136 -19.99 -17.33 16.41
N ASN A 137 -19.98 -18.02 15.25
CA ASN A 137 -21.18 -18.63 14.65
C ASN A 137 -22.33 -17.60 14.46
N VAL A 138 -22.02 -16.44 13.92
CA VAL A 138 -22.96 -15.35 13.62
C VAL A 138 -23.00 -15.05 12.13
N GLY A 139 -24.05 -14.39 11.63
CA GLY A 139 -24.11 -13.99 10.23
C GLY A 139 -23.00 -13.01 9.86
N ASN A 140 -22.52 -13.08 8.60
CA ASN A 140 -21.39 -12.26 8.12
C ASN A 140 -21.64 -10.74 8.26
N THR A 141 -22.86 -10.27 8.04
CA THR A 141 -23.24 -8.87 8.28
C THR A 141 -23.04 -8.46 9.75
N SER A 142 -23.46 -9.28 10.71
CA SER A 142 -23.25 -9.01 12.14
C SER A 142 -21.76 -9.01 12.48
N ALA A 143 -20.99 -9.93 11.92
CA ALA A 143 -19.55 -10.03 12.12
C ALA A 143 -18.81 -8.80 11.59
N ILE A 144 -19.19 -8.27 10.42
CA ILE A 144 -18.67 -7.03 9.85
C ILE A 144 -18.94 -5.84 10.80
N LEU A 145 -20.16 -5.73 11.34
CA LEU A 145 -20.52 -4.65 12.26
C LEU A 145 -19.76 -4.76 13.59
N ILE A 146 -19.61 -5.97 14.14
CA ILE A 146 -18.78 -6.23 15.34
C ILE A 146 -17.33 -5.80 15.07
N PHE A 147 -16.76 -6.19 13.93
CA PHE A 147 -15.39 -5.80 13.57
C PHE A 147 -15.24 -4.28 13.46
N ALA A 148 -16.16 -3.60 12.80
CA ALA A 148 -16.16 -2.14 12.66
C ALA A 148 -16.20 -1.43 14.02
N ALA A 149 -17.07 -1.89 14.94
CA ALA A 149 -17.14 -1.35 16.30
C ALA A 149 -15.81 -1.50 17.05
N ILE A 150 -15.18 -2.68 16.95
CA ILE A 150 -13.87 -2.93 17.58
C ILE A 150 -12.79 -2.01 16.98
N VAL A 151 -12.75 -1.82 15.65
CA VAL A 151 -11.79 -0.91 14.99
C VAL A 151 -11.97 0.52 15.50
N ILE A 152 -13.20 1.03 15.60
CA ILE A 152 -13.47 2.39 16.11
C ILE A 152 -13.00 2.54 17.56
N LEU A 153 -13.30 1.56 18.42
CA LEU A 153 -12.87 1.57 19.82
C LEU A 153 -11.33 1.58 19.94
N LEU A 154 -10.65 0.73 19.18
CA LEU A 154 -9.19 0.64 19.23
C LEU A 154 -8.50 1.88 18.64
N ALA A 155 -9.04 2.47 17.60
CA ALA A 155 -8.52 3.70 17.04
C ALA A 155 -8.59 4.86 18.07
N GLY A 156 -9.55 4.81 19.02
CA GLY A 156 -9.64 5.72 20.14
C GLY A 156 -8.58 5.51 21.24
N LEU A 157 -8.03 4.27 21.35
CA LEU A 157 -7.03 3.93 22.40
C LEU A 157 -5.61 4.42 22.09
N GLY A 158 -5.37 4.92 20.87
CA GLY A 158 -4.13 5.59 20.47
C GLY A 158 -3.04 4.68 19.93
N TYR A 159 -2.05 5.32 19.32
CA TYR A 159 -0.95 4.75 18.52
C TYR A 159 -0.15 3.62 19.21
N ARG A 160 0.12 3.74 20.52
CA ARG A 160 0.92 2.76 21.27
C ARG A 160 0.26 1.38 21.31
N THR A 161 -1.05 1.34 21.51
CA THR A 161 -1.82 0.09 21.57
C THR A 161 -1.80 -0.61 20.21
N ILE A 162 -1.98 0.16 19.13
CA ILE A 162 -1.96 -0.34 17.75
C ILE A 162 -0.61 -0.99 17.43
N HIS A 163 0.50 -0.34 17.79
CA HIS A 163 1.84 -0.89 17.54
C HIS A 163 2.17 -2.14 18.40
N ALA A 164 1.69 -2.18 19.63
CA ALA A 164 1.85 -3.36 20.48
C ALA A 164 1.11 -4.56 19.87
N MET A 165 -0.15 -4.34 19.47
CA MET A 165 -0.96 -5.35 18.78
C MET A 165 -0.32 -5.79 17.46
N GLY A 166 0.22 -4.86 16.67
CA GLY A 166 0.88 -5.14 15.40
C GLY A 166 2.08 -6.09 15.55
N ARG A 167 2.90 -5.91 16.59
CA ARG A 167 4.02 -6.82 16.86
C ARG A 167 3.55 -8.24 17.19
N VAL A 168 2.54 -8.37 18.02
CA VAL A 168 1.96 -9.68 18.37
C VAL A 168 1.32 -10.31 17.15
N ALA A 169 0.47 -9.56 16.43
CA ALA A 169 -0.21 -10.03 15.22
C ALA A 169 0.77 -10.47 14.14
N SER A 170 1.92 -9.77 13.96
CA SER A 170 2.94 -10.16 12.99
C SER A 170 3.58 -11.50 13.32
N VAL A 171 3.94 -11.75 14.59
CA VAL A 171 4.57 -13.02 14.99
C VAL A 171 3.56 -14.15 14.87
N VAL A 172 2.38 -13.99 15.48
CA VAL A 172 1.34 -15.04 15.49
C VAL A 172 0.82 -15.29 14.08
N GLY A 173 0.63 -14.22 13.28
CA GLY A 173 0.21 -14.31 11.88
C GLY A 173 1.23 -15.05 11.01
N THR A 174 2.53 -14.78 11.19
CA THR A 174 3.60 -15.51 10.46
C THR A 174 3.59 -17.00 10.81
N LEU A 175 3.48 -17.33 12.10
CA LEU A 175 3.42 -18.73 12.54
C LEU A 175 2.16 -19.45 12.00
N ALA A 176 1.00 -18.79 12.06
CA ALA A 176 -0.25 -19.30 11.50
C ALA A 176 -0.15 -19.51 9.99
N PHE A 177 0.46 -18.56 9.25
CA PHE A 177 0.69 -18.68 7.83
C PHE A 177 1.61 -19.86 7.49
N LEU A 178 2.73 -20.00 8.20
CA LEU A 178 3.66 -21.12 8.01
C LEU A 178 2.99 -22.46 8.31
N TYR A 179 2.16 -22.53 9.34
CA TYR A 179 1.37 -23.73 9.66
C TYR A 179 0.41 -24.09 8.52
N LEU A 180 -0.39 -23.14 8.04
CA LEU A 180 -1.32 -23.34 6.94
C LEU A 180 -0.60 -23.72 5.64
N PHE A 181 0.55 -23.07 5.37
CA PHE A 181 1.36 -23.39 4.20
C PHE A 181 1.94 -24.81 4.26
N ALA A 182 2.45 -25.21 5.44
CA ALA A 182 2.92 -26.57 5.66
C ALA A 182 1.78 -27.61 5.50
N SER A 183 0.59 -27.34 6.03
CA SER A 183 -0.59 -28.18 5.89
C SER A 183 -1.02 -28.33 4.43
N LEU A 184 -0.99 -27.23 3.69
CA LEU A 184 -1.24 -27.24 2.25
C LEU A 184 -0.22 -28.12 1.51
N LEU A 185 1.08 -28.06 1.87
CA LEU A 185 2.14 -28.86 1.23
C LEU A 185 2.04 -30.36 1.51
N HIS A 186 1.62 -30.76 2.71
CA HIS A 186 1.57 -32.18 3.10
C HIS A 186 0.36 -32.94 2.56
N GLY A 187 -0.73 -32.27 2.28
CA GLY A 187 -2.00 -32.93 1.96
C GLY A 187 -2.27 -33.16 0.47
N HIS A 188 -1.49 -32.60 -0.45
CA HIS A 188 -1.89 -32.52 -1.86
C HIS A 188 -0.76 -32.73 -2.84
N ALA A 189 -1.08 -33.39 -3.97
CA ALA A 189 -0.14 -33.65 -5.06
C ALA A 189 0.05 -32.40 -5.93
N TRP A 190 1.04 -31.60 -5.62
CA TRP A 190 1.40 -30.32 -6.30
C TRP A 190 1.58 -30.49 -7.81
N ALA A 191 2.24 -31.62 -8.22
CA ALA A 191 2.47 -31.95 -9.63
C ALA A 191 1.15 -32.05 -10.39
N THR A 192 0.11 -32.60 -9.77
CA THR A 192 -1.21 -32.77 -10.40
C THR A 192 -1.92 -31.44 -10.59
N LEU A 193 -1.85 -30.52 -9.58
CA LEU A 193 -2.46 -29.20 -9.69
C LEU A 193 -1.77 -28.31 -10.74
N ALA A 194 -0.45 -28.46 -10.90
CA ALA A 194 0.34 -27.72 -11.88
C ALA A 194 0.42 -28.40 -13.25
N ALA A 195 -0.13 -29.62 -13.43
CA ALA A 195 -0.06 -30.38 -14.67
C ALA A 195 -0.97 -29.83 -15.77
N ASN A 196 -2.16 -29.34 -15.39
CA ASN A 196 -3.11 -28.72 -16.32
C ASN A 196 -2.67 -27.32 -16.70
N ARG A 197 -1.83 -27.20 -17.74
CA ARG A 197 -1.33 -25.92 -18.23
C ARG A 197 -2.18 -25.43 -19.39
N HIS A 198 -2.87 -24.33 -19.16
CA HIS A 198 -3.68 -23.68 -20.18
C HIS A 198 -3.33 -22.20 -20.24
N PHE A 199 -2.33 -21.86 -21.05
CA PHE A 199 -1.91 -20.47 -21.20
C PHE A 199 -2.94 -19.68 -22.00
N THR A 200 -3.43 -18.59 -21.39
CA THR A 200 -4.13 -17.53 -22.11
C THR A 200 -3.47 -16.18 -21.81
N PRO A 201 -3.20 -15.36 -22.85
CA PRO A 201 -2.59 -14.04 -22.61
C PRO A 201 -3.39 -13.17 -21.62
N ALA A 202 -4.72 -13.24 -21.69
CA ALA A 202 -5.59 -12.43 -20.84
C ALA A 202 -5.47 -12.81 -19.35
N SER A 203 -5.59 -14.10 -19.00
CA SER A 203 -5.46 -14.54 -17.59
C SER A 203 -4.04 -14.35 -17.05
N PHE A 204 -3.02 -14.58 -17.89
CA PHE A 204 -1.64 -14.37 -17.53
C PHE A 204 -1.35 -12.91 -17.21
N LEU A 205 -1.73 -11.98 -18.10
CA LEU A 205 -1.50 -10.54 -17.88
C LEU A 205 -2.40 -9.97 -16.78
N LEU A 206 -3.59 -10.57 -16.55
CA LEU A 206 -4.39 -10.24 -15.38
C LEU A 206 -3.65 -10.60 -14.08
N ALA A 207 -3.03 -11.76 -13.98
CA ALA A 207 -2.20 -12.15 -12.82
C ALA A 207 -1.03 -11.18 -12.63
N VAL A 208 -0.34 -10.78 -13.72
CA VAL A 208 0.71 -9.74 -13.68
C VAL A 208 0.15 -8.43 -13.16
N SER A 209 -1.00 -7.97 -13.67
CA SER A 209 -1.60 -6.69 -13.29
C SER A 209 -2.07 -6.68 -11.83
N LEU A 210 -2.68 -7.76 -11.34
CA LEU A 210 -3.12 -7.89 -9.94
C LEU A 210 -1.95 -7.77 -8.97
N SER A 211 -0.85 -8.47 -9.24
CA SER A 211 0.33 -8.44 -8.37
C SER A 211 1.15 -7.17 -8.51
N ALA A 212 1.25 -6.59 -9.70
CA ALA A 212 1.86 -5.29 -9.91
C ALA A 212 1.07 -4.19 -9.18
N SER A 213 -0.27 -4.21 -9.25
CA SER A 213 -1.14 -3.30 -8.52
C SER A 213 -0.92 -3.39 -7.02
N TRP A 214 -0.85 -4.62 -6.48
CA TRP A 214 -0.57 -4.84 -5.06
C TRP A 214 0.70 -4.14 -4.61
N GLN A 215 1.79 -4.27 -5.37
CA GLN A 215 3.07 -3.63 -5.04
C GLN A 215 3.06 -2.11 -5.24
N ILE A 216 2.50 -1.63 -6.35
CA ILE A 216 2.43 -0.20 -6.66
C ILE A 216 1.55 0.54 -5.64
N ALA A 217 0.51 -0.12 -5.11
CA ALA A 217 -0.33 0.44 -4.04
C ALA A 217 0.42 0.73 -2.72
N TYR A 218 1.59 0.13 -2.49
CA TYR A 218 2.47 0.49 -1.37
C TYR A 218 3.31 1.75 -1.67
N GLY A 219 3.51 2.10 -2.94
CA GLY A 219 4.30 3.27 -3.36
C GLY A 219 3.97 4.56 -2.61
N PRO A 220 2.68 4.94 -2.47
CA PRO A 220 2.28 6.17 -1.80
C PRO A 220 2.68 6.32 -0.33
N TYR A 221 3.09 5.26 0.34
CA TYR A 221 3.44 5.30 1.77
C TYR A 221 4.66 4.47 2.17
N VAL A 222 5.37 3.87 1.23
CA VAL A 222 6.56 3.07 1.54
C VAL A 222 7.65 3.91 2.22
N ALA A 223 7.83 5.17 1.82
CA ALA A 223 8.80 6.07 2.44
C ALA A 223 8.39 6.53 3.84
N ASP A 224 7.12 6.43 4.22
CA ASP A 224 6.67 6.73 5.58
C ASP A 224 7.38 5.86 6.63
N TYR A 225 7.81 4.68 6.23
CA TYR A 225 8.58 3.75 7.06
C TYR A 225 10.09 3.86 6.84
N SER A 226 10.55 3.99 5.59
CA SER A 226 11.98 4.07 5.30
C SER A 226 12.62 5.41 5.69
N ARG A 227 11.84 6.48 5.87
CA ARG A 227 12.30 7.81 6.36
C ARG A 227 12.94 7.76 7.75
N TYR A 228 12.70 6.69 8.51
CA TYR A 228 13.33 6.47 9.82
C TYR A 228 14.71 5.82 9.73
N LEU A 229 15.17 5.43 8.55
CA LEU A 229 16.54 4.99 8.33
C LEU A 229 17.51 6.19 8.45
N PRO A 230 18.72 6.02 9.00
CA PRO A 230 19.74 7.06 9.00
C PRO A 230 19.97 7.61 7.58
N LYS A 231 20.22 8.92 7.46
CA LYS A 231 20.46 9.58 6.18
C LYS A 231 21.66 8.99 5.44
N SER A 232 22.65 8.48 6.18
CA SER A 232 23.83 7.79 5.62
C SER A 232 23.52 6.43 5.00
N THR A 233 22.30 5.92 5.13
CA THR A 233 21.90 4.63 4.56
C THR A 233 21.89 4.71 3.04
N SER A 234 22.63 3.78 2.40
CA SER A 234 22.69 3.73 0.93
C SER A 234 21.31 3.53 0.31
N PRO A 235 20.90 4.37 -0.68
CA PRO A 235 19.64 4.20 -1.42
C PRO A 235 19.52 2.81 -2.05
N LEU A 236 20.62 2.28 -2.62
CA LEU A 236 20.63 0.95 -3.23
C LEU A 236 20.38 -0.18 -2.22
N LYS A 237 20.97 -0.09 -1.02
CA LYS A 237 20.73 -1.07 0.05
C LYS A 237 19.28 -0.97 0.56
N THR A 238 18.72 0.24 0.65
CA THR A 238 17.32 0.45 1.01
C THR A 238 16.39 -0.15 -0.05
N PHE A 239 16.68 0.09 -1.34
CA PHE A 239 15.98 -0.52 -2.46
C PHE A 239 15.92 -2.04 -2.32
N PHE A 240 17.06 -2.71 -2.18
CA PHE A 240 17.09 -4.18 -2.10
C PHE A 240 16.43 -4.73 -0.83
N ALA A 241 16.50 -4.03 0.29
CA ALA A 241 15.83 -4.45 1.52
C ALA A 241 14.29 -4.40 1.38
N VAL A 242 13.77 -3.31 0.80
CA VAL A 242 12.33 -3.16 0.52
C VAL A 242 11.90 -4.15 -0.57
N PHE A 243 12.61 -4.19 -1.71
CA PHE A 243 12.31 -5.05 -2.84
C PHE A 243 12.24 -6.53 -2.46
N SER A 244 13.29 -7.04 -1.84
CA SER A 244 13.33 -8.45 -1.48
C SER A 244 12.30 -8.82 -0.42
N GLY A 245 12.08 -7.95 0.59
CA GLY A 245 11.05 -8.18 1.60
C GLY A 245 9.66 -8.26 1.01
N THR A 246 9.30 -7.28 0.18
CA THR A 246 7.94 -7.22 -0.39
C THR A 246 7.71 -8.30 -1.44
N VAL A 247 8.65 -8.53 -2.35
CA VAL A 247 8.50 -9.53 -3.43
C VAL A 247 8.40 -10.94 -2.86
N VAL A 248 9.31 -11.31 -1.95
CA VAL A 248 9.31 -12.66 -1.37
C VAL A 248 8.07 -12.88 -0.52
N GLY A 249 7.71 -11.93 0.36
CA GLY A 249 6.54 -12.06 1.21
C GLY A 249 5.24 -12.18 0.42
N ALA A 250 5.05 -11.31 -0.58
CA ALA A 250 3.85 -11.33 -1.41
C ALA A 250 3.79 -12.57 -2.31
N GLN A 251 4.91 -12.98 -2.92
CA GLN A 251 4.94 -14.16 -3.76
C GLN A 251 4.57 -15.42 -2.99
N VAL A 252 5.10 -15.59 -1.77
CA VAL A 252 4.76 -16.73 -0.93
C VAL A 252 3.26 -16.74 -0.58
N ALA A 253 2.72 -15.59 -0.15
CA ALA A 253 1.30 -15.48 0.19
C ALA A 253 0.38 -15.70 -1.02
N MET A 254 0.71 -15.10 -2.17
CA MET A 254 -0.08 -15.23 -3.39
C MET A 254 0.00 -16.63 -3.98
N THR A 255 1.16 -17.28 -3.94
CA THR A 255 1.31 -18.70 -4.37
C THR A 255 0.41 -19.60 -3.53
N PHE A 256 0.38 -19.41 -2.21
CA PHE A 256 -0.57 -20.12 -1.35
C PHE A 256 -2.02 -19.90 -1.81
N GLY A 257 -2.40 -18.66 -2.15
CA GLY A 257 -3.72 -18.31 -2.65
C GLY A 257 -4.09 -19.00 -3.96
N VAL A 258 -3.15 -19.07 -4.91
CA VAL A 258 -3.31 -19.79 -6.18
C VAL A 258 -3.68 -21.24 -5.92
N PHE A 259 -2.93 -21.92 -5.06
CA PHE A 259 -3.18 -23.32 -4.76
C PHE A 259 -4.47 -23.54 -3.97
N ALA A 260 -4.76 -22.65 -3.01
CA ALA A 260 -6.01 -22.72 -2.25
C ALA A 260 -7.24 -22.59 -3.16
N ALA A 261 -7.23 -21.64 -4.09
CA ALA A 261 -8.31 -21.45 -5.05
C ALA A 261 -8.44 -22.62 -6.03
N ALA A 262 -7.31 -23.16 -6.51
CA ALA A 262 -7.32 -24.33 -7.40
C ALA A 262 -7.90 -25.59 -6.73
N LEU A 263 -7.66 -25.77 -5.44
CA LEU A 263 -8.24 -26.88 -4.65
C LEU A 263 -9.72 -26.67 -4.36
N ALA A 264 -10.11 -25.43 -4.08
CA ALA A 264 -11.50 -25.09 -3.73
C ALA A 264 -12.44 -25.12 -4.93
N GLY A 265 -11.96 -24.71 -6.11
CA GLY A 265 -12.82 -24.44 -7.27
C GLY A 265 -13.90 -23.42 -6.92
N ASP A 266 -15.13 -23.67 -7.35
CA ASP A 266 -16.27 -22.75 -7.13
C ASP A 266 -16.62 -22.50 -5.65
N ARG A 267 -16.13 -23.35 -4.73
CA ARG A 267 -16.37 -23.21 -3.28
C ARG A 267 -15.51 -22.13 -2.62
N PHE A 268 -14.55 -21.53 -3.35
CA PHE A 268 -13.68 -20.50 -2.78
C PHE A 268 -14.42 -19.18 -2.56
N ALA A 269 -15.22 -18.75 -3.52
CA ALA A 269 -15.91 -17.47 -3.49
C ALA A 269 -16.95 -17.40 -2.36
N GLY A 270 -16.84 -16.38 -1.51
CA GLY A 270 -17.70 -16.17 -0.35
C GLY A 270 -17.28 -16.93 0.91
N HIS A 271 -16.31 -17.85 0.81
CA HIS A 271 -15.81 -18.70 1.90
C HIS A 271 -14.27 -18.69 1.98
N GLU A 272 -13.64 -17.60 1.53
CA GLU A 272 -12.19 -17.51 1.36
C GLU A 272 -11.43 -17.85 2.64
N VAL A 273 -11.87 -17.29 3.77
CA VAL A 273 -11.23 -17.49 5.07
C VAL A 273 -11.51 -18.89 5.63
N ALA A 274 -12.77 -19.34 5.55
CA ALA A 274 -13.18 -20.66 6.02
C ALA A 274 -12.43 -21.76 5.26
N PHE A 275 -12.30 -21.63 3.93
CA PHE A 275 -11.59 -22.58 3.11
C PHE A 275 -10.09 -22.64 3.45
N VAL A 276 -9.43 -21.47 3.55
CA VAL A 276 -8.00 -21.38 3.89
C VAL A 276 -7.71 -22.00 5.25
N VAL A 277 -8.52 -21.72 6.27
CA VAL A 277 -8.36 -22.32 7.61
C VAL A 277 -8.64 -23.82 7.58
N GLY A 278 -9.67 -24.24 6.87
CA GLY A 278 -10.07 -25.66 6.73
C GLY A 278 -9.05 -26.54 6.04
N LEU A 279 -8.07 -25.99 5.29
CA LEU A 279 -6.98 -26.74 4.68
C LEU A 279 -6.07 -27.45 5.70
N GLY A 280 -5.95 -26.91 6.91
CA GLY A 280 -5.02 -27.42 7.91
C GLY A 280 -5.59 -27.56 9.32
N ALA A 281 -6.83 -27.10 9.59
CA ALA A 281 -7.30 -27.03 10.96
C ALA A 281 -8.80 -27.29 11.11
N THR A 282 -9.14 -27.93 12.23
CA THR A 282 -10.52 -28.12 12.72
C THR A 282 -10.59 -27.83 14.21
N GLY A 283 -11.80 -27.66 14.75
CA GLY A 283 -12.01 -27.46 16.18
C GLY A 283 -11.25 -26.25 16.76
N ALA A 284 -10.58 -26.42 17.87
CA ALA A 284 -9.90 -25.34 18.60
C ALA A 284 -8.76 -24.69 17.78
N ILE A 285 -8.04 -25.46 16.93
CA ILE A 285 -6.97 -24.92 16.08
C ILE A 285 -7.56 -23.99 15.04
N ALA A 286 -8.68 -24.35 14.41
CA ALA A 286 -9.39 -23.45 13.48
C ALA A 286 -9.82 -22.16 14.19
N GLY A 287 -10.36 -22.24 15.40
CA GLY A 287 -10.71 -21.07 16.21
C GLY A 287 -9.51 -20.13 16.46
N ILE A 288 -8.33 -20.66 16.78
CA ILE A 288 -7.10 -19.89 16.94
C ILE A 288 -6.71 -19.20 15.63
N LEU A 289 -6.83 -19.87 14.49
CA LEU A 289 -6.50 -19.31 13.18
C LEU A 289 -7.49 -18.21 12.76
N TYR A 290 -8.79 -18.40 12.97
CA TYR A 290 -9.79 -17.35 12.75
C TYR A 290 -9.51 -16.11 13.61
N LEU A 291 -9.23 -16.30 14.91
CA LEU A 291 -8.84 -15.20 15.79
C LEU A 291 -7.56 -14.50 15.30
N THR A 292 -6.56 -15.24 14.85
CA THR A 292 -5.31 -14.71 14.32
C THR A 292 -5.56 -13.86 13.07
N ILE A 293 -6.39 -14.32 12.14
CA ILE A 293 -6.77 -13.57 10.94
C ILE A 293 -7.52 -12.29 11.33
N ALA A 294 -8.51 -12.38 12.24
CA ALA A 294 -9.25 -11.23 12.72
C ALA A 294 -8.35 -10.18 13.38
N LEU A 295 -7.41 -10.59 14.26
CA LEU A 295 -6.43 -9.70 14.90
C LEU A 295 -5.46 -9.06 13.90
N GLY A 296 -5.00 -9.82 12.91
CA GLY A 296 -4.18 -9.30 11.83
C GLY A 296 -4.90 -8.22 11.02
N LYS A 297 -6.16 -8.48 10.65
CA LYS A 297 -7.01 -7.51 9.95
C LYS A 297 -7.32 -6.29 10.81
N LEU A 298 -7.59 -6.49 12.08
CA LEU A 298 -7.83 -5.42 13.04
C LEU A 298 -6.66 -4.42 13.09
N THR A 299 -5.44 -4.94 13.16
CA THR A 299 -4.22 -4.12 13.16
C THR A 299 -4.10 -3.32 11.86
N ILE A 300 -4.22 -3.98 10.70
CA ILE A 300 -4.03 -3.34 9.38
C ILE A 300 -5.16 -2.33 9.10
N THR A 301 -6.42 -2.67 9.40
CA THR A 301 -7.55 -1.75 9.19
C THR A 301 -7.44 -0.51 10.06
N THR A 302 -6.97 -0.65 11.31
CA THR A 302 -6.71 0.49 12.18
C THR A 302 -5.55 1.36 11.66
N LEU A 303 -4.48 0.76 11.12
CA LEU A 303 -3.39 1.49 10.48
C LEU A 303 -3.85 2.21 9.21
N ASN A 304 -4.69 1.60 8.39
CA ASN A 304 -5.27 2.24 7.20
C ASN A 304 -6.15 3.44 7.59
N ALA A 305 -6.98 3.30 8.63
CA ALA A 305 -7.78 4.42 9.13
C ALA A 305 -6.88 5.57 9.61
N TYR A 306 -5.78 5.26 10.30
CA TYR A 306 -4.79 6.25 10.71
C TYR A 306 -4.08 6.88 9.51
N GLY A 307 -3.65 6.11 8.52
CA GLY A 307 -3.04 6.60 7.28
C GLY A 307 -3.95 7.52 6.47
N SER A 308 -5.26 7.19 6.41
CA SER A 308 -6.27 8.06 5.80
C SER A 308 -6.36 9.41 6.53
N VAL A 309 -6.41 9.41 7.86
CA VAL A 309 -6.40 10.65 8.66
C VAL A 309 -5.14 11.48 8.42
N MET A 310 -3.99 10.83 8.28
CA MET A 310 -2.73 11.52 8.01
C MET A 310 -2.73 12.18 6.62
N SER A 311 -3.30 11.49 5.61
CA SER A 311 -3.46 12.05 4.27
C SER A 311 -4.41 13.25 4.26
N VAL A 312 -5.54 13.15 4.98
CA VAL A 312 -6.46 14.29 5.18
C VAL A 312 -5.77 15.43 5.94
N ALA A 313 -4.93 15.11 6.94
CA ALA A 313 -4.12 16.11 7.65
C ALA A 313 -3.18 16.85 6.70
N ALA A 314 -2.50 16.12 5.82
CA ALA A 314 -1.61 16.71 4.82
C ALA A 314 -2.37 17.63 3.84
N ILE A 315 -3.61 17.29 3.47
CA ILE A 315 -4.50 18.15 2.65
C ILE A 315 -4.85 19.43 3.41
N ILE A 316 -5.39 19.30 4.62
CA ILE A 316 -5.87 20.46 5.42
C ILE A 316 -4.73 21.40 5.75
N THR A 317 -3.58 20.86 6.15
CA THR A 317 -2.40 21.69 6.48
C THR A 317 -1.77 22.34 5.26
N GLY A 318 -1.85 21.69 4.09
CA GLY A 318 -1.40 22.28 2.83
C GLY A 318 -2.23 23.49 2.42
N ILE A 319 -3.57 23.42 2.55
CA ILE A 319 -4.47 24.50 2.16
C ILE A 319 -4.51 25.62 3.21
N GLY A 320 -4.60 25.24 4.49
CA GLY A 320 -4.97 26.16 5.58
C GLY A 320 -3.81 26.79 6.33
N GLN A 321 -2.56 26.52 5.98
CA GLN A 321 -1.35 26.94 6.73
C GLN A 321 -1.40 26.57 8.23
N ARG A 322 -2.28 25.64 8.62
CA ARG A 322 -2.41 25.16 9.99
C ARG A 322 -1.41 24.04 10.23
N ARG A 323 -0.62 24.13 11.30
CA ARG A 323 0.42 23.14 11.62
C ARG A 323 -0.12 21.85 12.23
N GLU A 324 -1.34 21.84 12.81
CA GLU A 324 -1.87 20.69 13.52
C GLU A 324 -3.39 20.52 13.34
N ILE A 325 -3.85 19.26 13.38
CA ILE A 325 -5.26 18.89 13.43
C ILE A 325 -5.63 18.52 14.87
N SER A 326 -6.80 19.01 15.34
CA SER A 326 -7.29 18.72 16.68
C SER A 326 -7.55 17.20 16.87
N GLY A 327 -7.39 16.72 18.11
CA GLY A 327 -7.68 15.32 18.43
C GLY A 327 -9.13 14.92 18.11
N ARG A 328 -10.11 15.84 18.29
CA ARG A 328 -11.52 15.59 17.93
C ARG A 328 -11.70 15.42 16.42
N THR A 329 -11.07 16.26 15.62
CA THR A 329 -11.08 16.14 14.16
C THR A 329 -10.47 14.83 13.70
N ARG A 330 -9.37 14.40 14.31
CA ARG A 330 -8.74 13.09 14.04
C ARG A 330 -9.70 11.93 14.30
N ILE A 331 -10.35 11.91 15.45
CA ILE A 331 -11.32 10.87 15.81
C ILE A 331 -12.50 10.87 14.82
N ALA A 332 -13.03 12.03 14.46
CA ALA A 332 -14.13 12.14 13.50
C ALA A 332 -13.76 11.55 12.12
N PHE A 333 -12.55 11.80 11.63
CA PHE A 333 -12.07 11.21 10.37
C PHE A 333 -11.83 9.70 10.47
N VAL A 334 -11.36 9.19 11.60
CA VAL A 334 -11.27 7.74 11.84
C VAL A 334 -12.65 7.10 11.76
N ILE A 335 -13.63 7.63 12.48
CA ILE A 335 -15.01 7.13 12.45
C ILE A 335 -15.57 7.17 11.03
N LEU A 336 -15.39 8.28 10.32
CA LEU A 336 -15.84 8.42 8.93
C LEU A 336 -15.20 7.35 8.03
N THR A 337 -13.87 7.20 8.08
CA THR A 337 -13.14 6.20 7.27
C THR A 337 -13.63 4.79 7.55
N VAL A 338 -13.78 4.41 8.82
CA VAL A 338 -14.25 3.07 9.19
C VAL A 338 -15.70 2.86 8.79
N SER A 339 -16.56 3.85 8.98
CA SER A 339 -17.99 3.77 8.60
C SER A 339 -18.15 3.60 7.09
N VAL A 340 -17.44 4.41 6.29
CA VAL A 340 -17.47 4.30 4.82
C VAL A 340 -16.91 2.95 4.37
N SER A 341 -15.78 2.51 4.92
CA SER A 341 -15.20 1.20 4.59
C SER A 341 -16.13 0.05 4.94
N SER A 342 -16.83 0.12 6.08
CA SER A 342 -17.78 -0.90 6.50
C SER A 342 -19.04 -0.91 5.63
N ALA A 343 -19.53 0.25 5.23
CA ALA A 343 -20.66 0.35 4.29
C ALA A 343 -20.31 -0.29 2.93
N ILE A 344 -19.11 -0.02 2.41
CA ILE A 344 -18.61 -0.66 1.18
C ILE A 344 -18.45 -2.18 1.37
N ALA A 345 -17.94 -2.63 2.52
CA ALA A 345 -17.82 -4.05 2.84
C ALA A 345 -19.19 -4.74 2.86
N LEU A 346 -20.20 -4.16 3.52
CA LEU A 346 -21.55 -4.69 3.56
C LEU A 346 -22.21 -4.75 2.17
N ALA A 347 -22.00 -3.73 1.35
CA ALA A 347 -22.54 -3.70 -0.01
C ALA A 347 -21.84 -4.72 -0.94
N GLY A 348 -20.53 -4.92 -0.76
CA GLY A 348 -19.69 -5.73 -1.64
C GLY A 348 -19.47 -7.19 -1.18
N GLN A 349 -19.91 -7.59 0.02
CA GLN A 349 -19.55 -8.88 0.60
C GLN A 349 -19.95 -10.09 -0.27
N HIS A 350 -21.07 -10.03 -0.99
CA HIS A 350 -21.56 -11.13 -1.82
C HIS A 350 -20.84 -11.27 -3.17
N ALA A 351 -20.14 -10.22 -3.62
CA ALA A 351 -19.37 -10.20 -4.85
C ALA A 351 -17.91 -9.76 -4.59
N PHE A 352 -17.38 -10.12 -3.41
CA PHE A 352 -16.14 -9.60 -2.87
C PHE A 352 -14.96 -9.75 -3.81
N LEU A 353 -14.72 -10.94 -4.36
CA LEU A 353 -13.57 -11.21 -5.23
C LEU A 353 -13.58 -10.33 -6.48
N LYS A 354 -14.76 -10.19 -7.13
CA LYS A 354 -14.92 -9.34 -8.32
C LYS A 354 -14.74 -7.85 -7.98
N ALA A 355 -15.33 -7.40 -6.87
CA ALA A 355 -15.21 -6.01 -6.43
C ALA A 355 -13.75 -5.69 -6.04
N PHE A 356 -13.07 -6.60 -5.35
CA PHE A 356 -11.70 -6.43 -4.91
C PHE A 356 -10.70 -6.43 -6.07
N SER A 357 -10.88 -7.32 -7.08
CA SER A 357 -10.05 -7.28 -8.29
C SER A 357 -10.22 -5.97 -9.06
N SER A 358 -11.47 -5.50 -9.22
CA SER A 358 -11.74 -4.22 -9.87
C SER A 358 -11.14 -3.03 -9.11
N PHE A 359 -11.14 -3.08 -7.78
CA PHE A 359 -10.49 -2.07 -6.95
C PHE A 359 -8.95 -2.06 -7.14
N LEU A 360 -8.31 -3.22 -7.19
CA LEU A 360 -6.87 -3.30 -7.45
C LEU A 360 -6.51 -2.71 -8.82
N LEU A 361 -7.27 -3.05 -9.87
CA LEU A 361 -7.04 -2.50 -11.21
C LEU A 361 -7.33 -1.00 -11.27
N PHE A 362 -8.34 -0.51 -10.54
CA PHE A 362 -8.59 0.92 -10.37
C PHE A 362 -7.36 1.64 -9.76
N LEU A 363 -6.77 1.10 -8.70
CA LEU A 363 -5.56 1.68 -8.11
C LEU A 363 -4.41 1.75 -9.12
N LEU A 364 -4.27 0.72 -9.94
CA LEU A 364 -3.23 0.64 -10.96
C LEU A 364 -3.35 1.78 -11.97
N ILE A 365 -4.58 2.09 -12.44
CA ILE A 365 -4.85 3.17 -13.40
C ILE A 365 -4.37 4.53 -12.86
N PHE A 366 -4.58 4.79 -11.58
CA PHE A 366 -4.29 6.11 -11.00
C PHE A 366 -2.89 6.21 -10.39
N PHE A 367 -2.34 5.13 -9.84
CA PHE A 367 -1.01 5.20 -9.21
C PHE A 367 0.14 4.98 -10.19
N THR A 368 -0.08 4.39 -11.36
CA THR A 368 1.00 4.25 -12.35
C THR A 368 1.46 5.60 -12.91
N PRO A 369 0.59 6.53 -13.36
CA PRO A 369 1.08 7.83 -13.83
C PRO A 369 1.64 8.69 -12.69
N TRP A 370 1.08 8.60 -11.47
CA TRP A 370 1.66 9.25 -10.30
C TRP A 370 3.08 8.75 -10.02
N SER A 371 3.28 7.43 -9.97
CA SER A 371 4.60 6.82 -9.75
C SER A 371 5.59 7.21 -10.84
N ALA A 372 5.17 7.15 -12.10
CA ALA A 372 6.02 7.52 -13.23
C ALA A 372 6.52 8.98 -13.12
N ILE A 373 5.61 9.92 -12.85
CA ILE A 373 5.94 11.33 -12.68
C ILE A 373 6.88 11.54 -11.49
N ASN A 374 6.58 10.95 -10.33
CA ASN A 374 7.40 11.10 -9.12
C ASN A 374 8.80 10.53 -9.31
N LEU A 375 8.91 9.30 -9.85
CA LEU A 375 10.20 8.64 -10.03
C LEU A 375 11.06 9.33 -11.10
N VAL A 376 10.47 9.72 -12.22
CA VAL A 376 11.19 10.47 -13.26
C VAL A 376 11.63 11.83 -12.74
N ASP A 377 10.78 12.55 -12.00
CA ASP A 377 11.18 13.81 -11.39
C ASP A 377 12.38 13.63 -10.46
N TYR A 378 12.25 12.71 -9.48
CA TYR A 378 13.25 12.54 -8.46
C TYR A 378 14.60 12.06 -9.00
N TYR A 379 14.61 11.01 -9.84
CA TYR A 379 15.86 10.40 -10.32
C TYR A 379 16.43 11.07 -11.57
N CYS A 380 15.59 11.52 -12.50
CA CYS A 380 16.04 11.96 -13.81
C CYS A 380 16.08 13.49 -13.97
N VAL A 381 15.08 14.22 -13.44
CA VAL A 381 14.95 15.67 -13.61
C VAL A 381 15.72 16.42 -12.52
N THR A 382 15.34 16.23 -11.26
CA THR A 382 15.93 16.92 -10.12
C THR A 382 17.21 16.24 -9.60
N ARG A 383 17.45 14.99 -9.99
CA ARG A 383 18.61 14.19 -9.60
C ARG A 383 18.78 14.18 -8.07
N GLU A 384 17.72 13.77 -7.39
CA GLU A 384 17.65 13.63 -5.93
C GLU A 384 17.81 14.95 -5.14
N ARG A 385 17.65 16.12 -5.78
CA ARG A 385 17.87 17.42 -5.15
C ARG A 385 16.55 18.15 -4.95
N TYR A 386 16.01 18.05 -3.74
CA TYR A 386 14.80 18.75 -3.32
C TYR A 386 15.11 19.84 -2.30
N ASP A 387 14.29 20.88 -2.28
CA ASP A 387 14.23 21.89 -1.23
C ASP A 387 13.10 21.52 -0.27
N VAL A 388 13.46 20.79 0.80
CA VAL A 388 12.49 20.23 1.73
C VAL A 388 11.70 21.32 2.47
N PRO A 389 12.29 22.42 2.98
CA PRO A 389 11.55 23.55 3.52
C PRO A 389 10.50 24.12 2.57
N ALA A 390 10.83 24.25 1.28
CA ALA A 390 9.92 24.84 0.29
C ALA A 390 8.67 23.98 0.00
N LEU A 391 8.66 22.70 0.39
CA LEU A 391 7.47 21.83 0.28
C LEU A 391 6.32 22.27 1.20
N PHE A 392 6.61 23.06 2.21
CA PHE A 392 5.63 23.56 3.17
C PHE A 392 5.22 25.01 2.94
N ASP A 393 5.79 25.64 1.88
CA ASP A 393 5.48 27.01 1.49
C ASP A 393 4.79 27.07 0.13
N ALA A 394 3.50 27.39 0.13
CA ALA A 394 2.70 27.50 -1.09
C ALA A 394 3.13 28.68 -2.02
N ASN A 395 3.87 29.65 -1.48
CA ASN A 395 4.43 30.75 -2.24
C ASN A 395 5.93 30.54 -2.54
N GLY A 396 6.48 29.41 -2.10
CA GLY A 396 7.87 29.03 -2.30
C GLY A 396 8.17 28.47 -3.71
N ARG A 397 9.31 27.81 -3.83
CA ARG A 397 9.90 27.28 -5.08
C ARG A 397 8.94 26.41 -5.91
N TYR A 398 8.12 25.58 -5.26
CA TYR A 398 7.23 24.63 -5.92
C TYR A 398 5.85 25.19 -6.24
N GLY A 399 5.52 26.36 -5.68
CA GLY A 399 4.27 27.07 -5.93
C GLY A 399 3.03 26.34 -5.43
N ARG A 400 1.87 26.96 -5.68
CA ARG A 400 0.55 26.39 -5.31
C ARG A 400 0.13 25.25 -6.23
N TRP A 401 0.26 25.42 -7.52
CA TRP A 401 -0.15 24.52 -8.56
C TRP A 401 0.97 24.36 -9.60
N ASN A 402 1.34 23.13 -9.91
CA ASN A 402 2.21 22.85 -11.04
C ASN A 402 1.38 22.29 -12.19
N SER A 403 1.03 23.16 -13.16
CA SER A 403 0.19 22.79 -14.29
C SER A 403 0.78 21.68 -15.14
N VAL A 404 2.11 21.64 -15.31
CA VAL A 404 2.80 20.61 -16.11
C VAL A 404 2.57 19.23 -15.47
N GLY A 405 2.85 19.09 -14.18
CA GLY A 405 2.66 17.82 -13.48
C GLY A 405 1.20 17.35 -13.49
N ILE A 406 0.26 18.28 -13.23
CA ILE A 406 -1.17 17.98 -13.22
C ILE A 406 -1.66 17.58 -14.60
N THR A 407 -1.31 18.33 -15.65
CA THR A 407 -1.73 18.02 -17.03
C THR A 407 -1.21 16.66 -17.46
N ILE A 408 0.08 16.36 -17.22
CA ILE A 408 0.67 15.08 -17.60
C ILE A 408 0.05 13.92 -16.80
N TYR A 409 -0.29 14.14 -15.52
CA TYR A 409 -1.00 13.15 -14.73
C TYR A 409 -2.37 12.82 -15.32
N VAL A 410 -3.17 13.84 -15.64
CA VAL A 410 -4.50 13.67 -16.26
C VAL A 410 -4.36 12.99 -17.63
N LEU A 411 -3.42 13.42 -18.47
CA LEU A 411 -3.14 12.76 -19.74
C LEU A 411 -2.70 11.30 -19.53
N GLY A 412 -1.89 11.03 -18.52
CA GLY A 412 -1.45 9.69 -18.16
C GLY A 412 -2.60 8.77 -17.75
N VAL A 413 -3.62 9.29 -17.07
CA VAL A 413 -4.86 8.54 -16.80
C VAL A 413 -5.67 8.34 -18.07
N LEU A 414 -5.86 9.38 -18.87
CA LEU A 414 -6.69 9.31 -20.09
C LEU A 414 -6.13 8.38 -21.16
N VAL A 415 -4.81 8.38 -21.36
CA VAL A 415 -4.17 7.55 -22.40
C VAL A 415 -4.24 6.04 -22.07
N GLN A 416 -4.47 5.68 -20.82
CA GLN A 416 -4.68 4.31 -20.39
C GLN A 416 -6.06 3.79 -20.74
N MET A 417 -7.09 4.67 -20.75
CA MET A 417 -8.49 4.27 -20.86
C MET A 417 -8.81 3.34 -22.04
N PRO A 418 -8.21 3.49 -23.24
CA PRO A 418 -8.45 2.54 -24.33
C PRO A 418 -8.03 1.10 -24.03
N PHE A 419 -7.12 0.88 -23.09
CA PHE A 419 -6.47 -0.40 -22.77
C PHE A 419 -6.96 -1.03 -21.45
N VAL A 420 -7.83 -0.35 -20.70
CA VAL A 420 -8.30 -0.79 -19.39
C VAL A 420 -9.34 -1.90 -19.54
N ALA A 421 -9.17 -2.98 -18.77
CA ALA A 421 -10.15 -4.07 -18.66
C ALA A 421 -10.47 -4.32 -17.17
N THR A 422 -11.54 -3.69 -16.68
CA THR A 422 -12.02 -3.83 -15.30
C THR A 422 -13.46 -4.30 -15.26
N GLY A 423 -13.95 -4.70 -14.09
CA GLY A 423 -15.35 -5.10 -13.93
C GLY A 423 -16.38 -3.97 -14.15
N PHE A 424 -15.97 -2.71 -14.22
CA PHE A 424 -16.82 -1.54 -14.40
C PHE A 424 -16.56 -0.77 -15.71
N TYR A 425 -15.43 -1.04 -16.39
CA TYR A 425 -15.08 -0.38 -17.65
C TYR A 425 -14.17 -1.25 -18.49
N THR A 426 -14.47 -1.34 -19.80
CA THR A 426 -13.65 -2.01 -20.79
C THR A 426 -13.33 -1.03 -21.94
N GLY A 427 -12.08 -0.79 -22.18
CA GLY A 427 -11.62 0.11 -23.22
C GLY A 427 -11.77 -0.48 -24.63
N PRO A 428 -11.92 0.35 -25.68
CA PRO A 428 -12.22 -0.09 -27.05
C PRO A 428 -11.10 -0.92 -27.70
N TRP A 429 -9.90 -0.93 -27.17
CA TRP A 429 -8.78 -1.69 -27.72
C TRP A 429 -8.58 -3.04 -27.03
N VAL A 430 -9.24 -3.28 -25.92
CA VAL A 430 -9.12 -4.54 -25.15
C VAL A 430 -9.47 -5.76 -26.01
N ASP A 431 -10.60 -5.70 -26.76
CA ASP A 431 -11.01 -6.80 -27.62
C ASP A 431 -9.99 -7.08 -28.75
N ARG A 432 -9.40 -6.01 -29.31
CA ARG A 432 -8.35 -6.13 -30.35
C ARG A 432 -7.07 -6.76 -29.82
N LEU A 433 -6.83 -6.63 -28.51
CA LEU A 433 -5.68 -7.22 -27.81
C LEU A 433 -6.01 -8.60 -27.24
N GLY A 434 -7.16 -9.20 -27.62
CA GLY A 434 -7.54 -10.52 -27.13
C GLY A 434 -7.97 -10.56 -25.64
N GLY A 435 -8.59 -9.48 -25.16
CA GLY A 435 -9.06 -9.35 -23.78
C GLY A 435 -7.98 -8.92 -22.76
N VAL A 436 -6.83 -8.44 -23.25
CA VAL A 436 -5.65 -8.13 -22.43
C VAL A 436 -5.71 -6.69 -21.93
N ASP A 437 -5.45 -6.50 -20.63
CA ASP A 437 -5.21 -5.18 -20.01
C ASP A 437 -3.71 -4.86 -19.99
N ILE A 438 -3.30 -3.86 -20.75
CA ILE A 438 -1.93 -3.31 -20.75
C ILE A 438 -1.90 -1.86 -20.27
N SER A 439 -3.01 -1.38 -19.69
CA SER A 439 -3.19 0.01 -19.29
C SER A 439 -2.07 0.54 -18.41
N TRP A 440 -1.64 -0.24 -17.43
CA TRP A 440 -0.62 0.16 -16.47
C TRP A 440 0.77 0.33 -17.10
N ILE A 441 1.09 -0.44 -18.17
CA ILE A 441 2.34 -0.27 -18.90
C ILE A 441 2.32 1.09 -19.60
N VAL A 442 1.20 1.40 -20.28
CA VAL A 442 0.97 2.71 -20.89
C VAL A 442 1.01 3.81 -19.85
N GLY A 443 0.40 3.57 -18.66
CA GLY A 443 0.35 4.49 -17.53
C GLY A 443 1.69 4.78 -16.85
N ILE A 444 2.68 3.94 -17.01
CA ILE A 444 4.05 4.21 -16.54
C ILE A 444 4.87 4.87 -17.65
N VAL A 445 4.86 4.30 -18.86
CA VAL A 445 5.77 4.70 -19.94
C VAL A 445 5.42 6.07 -20.51
N VAL A 446 4.14 6.29 -20.84
CA VAL A 446 3.73 7.52 -21.52
C VAL A 446 3.86 8.75 -20.64
N PRO A 447 3.26 8.81 -19.42
CA PRO A 447 3.41 9.99 -18.57
C PRO A 447 4.85 10.18 -18.08
N GLY A 448 5.62 9.09 -17.86
CA GLY A 448 7.04 9.20 -17.53
C GLY A 448 7.85 9.88 -18.63
N ALA A 449 7.68 9.45 -19.88
CA ALA A 449 8.33 10.07 -21.03
C ALA A 449 7.89 11.52 -21.21
N LEU A 450 6.57 11.79 -21.21
CA LEU A 450 6.04 13.14 -21.35
C LEU A 450 6.58 14.08 -20.27
N TYR A 451 6.62 13.63 -19.01
CA TYR A 451 7.13 14.42 -17.90
C TYR A 451 8.62 14.71 -18.06
N TYR A 452 9.41 13.70 -18.43
CA TYR A 452 10.84 13.88 -18.67
C TYR A 452 11.12 14.92 -19.76
N PHE A 453 10.46 14.81 -20.92
CA PHE A 453 10.67 15.76 -22.03
C PHE A 453 10.14 17.16 -21.73
N ALA A 454 8.99 17.27 -21.06
CA ALA A 454 8.43 18.57 -20.68
C ALA A 454 9.28 19.33 -19.64
N THR A 455 9.96 18.59 -18.74
CA THR A 455 10.67 19.22 -17.60
C THR A 455 12.19 19.23 -17.72
N ARG A 456 12.78 18.43 -18.63
CA ARG A 456 14.27 18.36 -18.77
C ARG A 456 14.93 19.70 -19.06
N PHE A 457 14.21 20.62 -19.71
CA PHE A 457 14.69 21.96 -20.02
C PHE A 457 14.32 22.99 -18.94
N ALA A 458 13.33 22.69 -18.09
CA ALA A 458 12.90 23.54 -16.99
C ALA A 458 13.72 23.34 -15.69
N ARG A 459 15.02 23.02 -15.83
CA ARG A 459 15.96 22.78 -14.71
C ARG A 459 16.07 23.93 -13.70
N SER A 460 15.47 25.07 -13.97
CA SER A 460 15.53 26.29 -13.14
C SER A 460 14.94 26.11 -11.73
N ASN A 461 14.09 25.08 -11.50
CA ASN A 461 13.43 24.89 -10.22
C ASN A 461 14.09 23.85 -9.29
N ALA A 462 15.11 23.10 -9.74
CA ALA A 462 15.87 22.22 -8.86
C ALA A 462 16.95 23.04 -8.12
N PRO A 463 17.13 22.82 -6.80
CA PRO A 463 18.24 23.44 -6.07
C PRO A 463 19.57 22.84 -6.54
N GLU A 464 20.68 23.54 -6.35
CA GLU A 464 22.03 23.03 -6.70
C GLU A 464 22.39 21.79 -5.88
N GLN A 465 21.90 21.70 -4.66
CA GLN A 465 22.04 20.58 -3.76
C GLN A 465 20.75 20.34 -2.95
N MET A 466 20.66 19.17 -2.31
CA MET A 466 19.55 18.87 -1.38
C MET A 466 19.56 19.88 -0.23
N ILE A 467 18.43 20.60 -0.05
CA ILE A 467 18.24 21.51 1.07
C ILE A 467 17.36 20.84 2.13
N LEU A 468 17.92 20.63 3.32
CA LEU A 468 17.21 20.04 4.46
C LEU A 468 16.99 21.12 5.56
N PRO A 469 15.97 20.97 6.42
CA PRO A 469 15.71 21.93 7.51
C PRO A 469 16.88 22.11 8.48
N GLU A 470 17.69 21.08 8.69
CA GLU A 470 18.89 21.14 9.56
C GLU A 470 20.00 21.97 8.97
N ALA A 471 20.15 22.02 7.64
CA ALA A 471 21.18 22.79 6.93
C ALA A 471 20.80 24.28 6.81
N ALA A 472 19.53 24.63 6.96
CA ALA A 472 19.03 26.01 6.91
C ALA A 472 19.37 26.82 8.19
N GLY A 473 20.24 26.30 9.05
CA GLY A 473 20.86 26.94 10.22
C GLY A 473 19.92 27.81 11.03
N GLY A 474 19.38 27.29 12.15
CA GLY A 474 19.01 28.13 13.28
C GLY A 474 18.01 29.26 13.03
N ILE A 475 16.99 29.06 12.19
CA ILE A 475 15.77 29.87 12.28
C ILE A 475 15.00 29.29 13.47
N GLU A 476 15.32 29.78 14.65
CA GLU A 476 14.54 29.64 15.85
C GLU A 476 13.07 29.88 15.51
N ALA A 477 12.26 28.90 15.88
CA ALA A 477 10.82 29.07 15.89
C ALA A 477 10.48 30.27 16.77
N ARG A 478 10.19 31.38 16.14
CA ARG A 478 9.46 32.48 16.78
C ARG A 478 7.97 32.31 16.52
#